data_01f112fefde77557b66d7e0598194658
#
_entry.id   01f112fefde77557b66d7e0598194658
#
_cell.length_a   1.000
_cell.length_b   1.000
_cell.length_c   1.000
_cell.angle_alpha   90.00
_cell.angle_beta   90.00
_cell.angle_gamma   90.00
#
_symmetry.space_group_name_H-M   'P 1'
#
loop_
_entity.id
_entity.type
_entity.pdbx_description
1 polymer ?
#
loop_
_entity_poly.entity_id
_entity_poly.type
_entity_poly.pdbx_seq_one_letter_code
_entity_poly.pdbx_strand_id
1 'polypeptide(L)'
;MIDATADGTAQVVLRVLVYSSNAATRERVRLALGKRPHPDLAPFEYIEAATPPAVIALFDAGGLDLAILDGEASPAGGLGIAKQIKDEIDAPPPILVLIGRADDAWLANWSRAEATVAHPIDPFELTTAVVALLRSPIEAPETGR
;
A
#
# COMPACT_ATOMS: atom_id res chain seq x y z
N MET A 1 4.93 30.92 -3.93
CA MET A 1 4.70 30.66 -3.73
C MET A 1 4.30 30.20 -3.24
N ILE A 2 4.47 30.27 -3.43
CA ILE A 2 4.27 29.81 -3.07
C ILE A 2 3.73 29.41 -2.61
N ASP A 3 3.94 29.54 -2.78
CA ASP A 3 3.56 29.13 -2.38
C ASP A 3 3.00 28.57 -1.98
N ALA A 4 3.21 28.67 -2.42
CA ALA A 4 2.83 27.95 -2.24
C ALA A 4 2.25 27.46 -1.57
N THR A 5 2.48 27.65 -1.67
CA THR A 5 2.14 27.15 -1.22
C THR A 5 1.63 26.88 -0.59
N ALA A 6 1.82 27.26 -0.87
CA ALA A 6 1.55 27.00 -0.47
C ALA A 6 1.00 26.47 -0.15
N ASP A 7 1.12 26.44 -0.46
CA ASP A 7 0.66 25.89 -0.28
C ASP A 7 0.39 24.99 0.27
N GLY A 8 1.11 24.61 0.19
CA GLY A 8 1.17 23.42 0.82
C GLY A 8 -0.02 23.14 1.51
N THR A 9 -0.53 24.05 1.90
CA THR A 9 -1.62 23.88 2.54
C THR A 9 -2.48 22.96 1.96
N ALA A 10 -2.78 23.12 0.87
CA ALA A 10 -3.69 22.26 0.31
C ALA A 10 -3.03 21.05 -0.20
N GLN A 11 -1.85 20.83 0.08
CA GLN A 11 -1.13 19.78 -0.54
C GLN A 11 -1.05 18.51 0.26
N VAL A 12 -2.00 18.26 1.10
CA VAL A 12 -2.05 16.98 1.80
C VAL A 12 -2.34 15.89 0.80
N VAL A 13 -1.46 14.92 0.73
CA VAL A 13 -1.68 13.74 -0.12
C VAL A 13 -1.36 12.50 0.71
N LEU A 14 -1.90 11.38 0.29
CA LEU A 14 -1.54 10.08 0.88
C LEU A 14 -0.52 9.44 -0.03
N ARG A 15 0.62 9.09 0.52
CA ARG A 15 1.71 8.51 -0.26
C ARG A 15 1.57 6.99 -0.27
N VAL A 16 1.41 6.44 -1.45
CA VAL A 16 1.11 5.02 -1.64
C VAL A 16 2.22 4.38 -2.46
N LEU A 17 2.92 3.43 -1.84
CA LEU A 17 3.95 2.67 -2.53
C LEU A 17 3.29 1.53 -3.30
N VAL A 18 3.66 1.33 -4.54
CA VAL A 18 3.22 0.19 -5.34
C VAL A 18 4.45 -0.56 -5.83
N TYR A 19 4.61 -1.78 -5.33
CA TYR A 19 5.76 -2.62 -5.71
C TYR A 19 5.32 -3.81 -6.55
N SER A 20 5.92 -3.94 -7.70
CA SER A 20 5.87 -5.15 -8.51
C SER A 20 7.04 -5.07 -9.49
N SER A 21 7.62 -6.22 -9.83
CA SER A 21 8.61 -6.27 -10.89
C SER A 21 7.96 -6.09 -12.27
N ASN A 22 6.63 -6.17 -12.33
CA ASN A 22 5.88 -6.07 -13.57
C ASN A 22 5.23 -4.70 -13.67
N ALA A 23 5.68 -3.88 -14.63
CA ALA A 23 5.13 -2.53 -14.79
C ALA A 23 3.63 -2.53 -15.10
N ALA A 24 3.14 -3.54 -15.80
CA ALA A 24 1.72 -3.62 -16.11
C ALA A 24 0.90 -3.84 -14.83
N THR A 25 1.42 -4.59 -13.87
CA THR A 25 0.74 -4.78 -12.60
C THR A 25 0.69 -3.46 -11.84
N ARG A 26 1.80 -2.73 -11.81
CA ARG A 26 1.81 -1.42 -11.12
C ARG A 26 0.80 -0.47 -11.75
N GLU A 27 0.70 -0.48 -13.06
CA GLU A 27 -0.26 0.36 -13.76
C GLU A 27 -1.69 -0.06 -13.45
N ARG A 28 -1.98 -1.35 -13.40
CA ARG A 28 -3.32 -1.82 -13.05
C ARG A 28 -3.74 -1.35 -11.67
N VAL A 29 -2.83 -1.37 -10.71
CA VAL A 29 -3.13 -0.90 -9.37
C VAL A 29 -3.48 0.59 -9.40
N ARG A 30 -2.66 1.38 -10.09
CA ARG A 30 -2.90 2.83 -10.15
C ARG A 30 -4.20 3.16 -10.87
N LEU A 31 -4.51 2.43 -11.93
CA LEU A 31 -5.75 2.67 -12.65
C LEU A 31 -6.97 2.25 -11.84
N ALA A 32 -6.84 1.17 -11.08
CA ALA A 32 -7.96 0.69 -10.26
C ALA A 32 -8.31 1.68 -9.16
N LEU A 33 -7.29 2.27 -8.53
CA LEU A 33 -7.52 3.17 -7.41
C LEU A 33 -7.73 4.61 -7.84
N GLY A 34 -7.10 5.02 -8.93
CA GLY A 34 -7.23 6.38 -9.42
C GLY A 34 -6.55 7.38 -8.50
N LYS A 35 -6.86 8.64 -8.70
CA LYS A 35 -6.22 9.67 -7.95
C LYS A 35 -6.80 9.82 -6.55
N ARG A 36 -8.05 9.53 -6.39
CA ARG A 36 -8.74 9.69 -5.11
C ARG A 36 -9.85 8.67 -5.02
N PRO A 37 -9.58 7.51 -4.44
CA PRO A 37 -10.57 6.41 -4.47
C PRO A 37 -11.80 6.64 -3.59
N HIS A 38 -11.75 7.59 -2.68
CA HIS A 38 -12.90 7.85 -1.82
C HIS A 38 -12.92 9.32 -1.41
N PRO A 39 -14.07 9.96 -1.36
CA PRO A 39 -14.13 11.39 -1.03
C PRO A 39 -13.63 11.73 0.37
N ASP A 40 -13.63 10.78 1.28
CA ASP A 40 -13.12 11.01 2.63
C ASP A 40 -11.60 10.91 2.72
N LEU A 41 -10.93 10.55 1.65
CA LEU A 41 -9.48 10.41 1.65
C LEU A 41 -8.84 11.55 0.87
N ALA A 42 -7.65 11.94 1.26
CA ALA A 42 -6.87 12.88 0.47
C ALA A 42 -6.45 12.22 -0.84
N PRO A 43 -6.08 13.00 -1.84
CA PRO A 43 -5.61 12.42 -3.09
C PRO A 43 -4.35 11.58 -2.88
N PHE A 44 -4.16 10.59 -3.74
CA PHE A 44 -3.02 9.69 -3.65
C PHE A 44 -1.85 10.21 -4.47
N GLU A 45 -0.66 10.06 -3.91
CA GLU A 45 0.58 10.23 -4.67
C GLU A 45 1.23 8.85 -4.71
N TYR A 46 1.40 8.31 -5.91
CA TYR A 46 1.94 6.95 -6.06
C TYR A 46 3.44 6.99 -6.19
N ILE A 47 4.14 6.10 -5.48
CA ILE A 47 5.56 5.90 -5.61
C ILE A 47 5.75 4.46 -6.06
N GLU A 48 6.34 4.24 -7.22
CA GLU A 48 6.48 2.89 -7.75
C GLU A 48 7.87 2.34 -7.45
N ALA A 49 7.94 1.06 -7.16
CA ALA A 49 9.21 0.37 -6.99
C ALA A 49 9.15 -0.93 -7.76
N ALA A 50 10.24 -1.28 -8.42
CA ALA A 50 10.34 -2.50 -9.20
C ALA A 50 11.27 -3.52 -8.58
N THR A 51 11.99 -3.18 -7.52
CA THR A 51 12.98 -4.07 -6.90
C THR A 51 12.87 -4.03 -5.39
N PRO A 52 13.25 -5.11 -4.72
CA PRO A 52 13.22 -5.13 -3.26
C PRO A 52 14.08 -4.05 -2.60
N PRO A 53 15.31 -3.76 -3.07
CA PRO A 53 16.07 -2.70 -2.44
C PRO A 53 15.40 -1.34 -2.52
N ALA A 54 14.69 -1.08 -3.62
CA ALA A 54 13.97 0.18 -3.74
C ALA A 54 12.84 0.27 -2.71
N VAL A 55 12.16 -0.83 -2.44
CA VAL A 55 11.11 -0.87 -1.44
C VAL A 55 11.68 -0.56 -0.06
N ILE A 56 12.77 -1.23 0.30
CA ILE A 56 13.36 -1.05 1.62
C ILE A 56 13.82 0.40 1.79
N ALA A 57 14.44 0.97 0.77
CA ALA A 57 14.90 2.36 0.82
C ALA A 57 13.73 3.32 1.05
N LEU A 58 12.60 3.06 0.41
CA LEU A 58 11.43 3.92 0.57
C LEU A 58 10.84 3.82 1.97
N PHE A 59 10.81 2.62 2.55
CA PHE A 59 10.34 2.47 3.92
C PHE A 59 11.31 3.13 4.89
N ASP A 60 12.62 3.02 4.66
CA ASP A 60 13.61 3.65 5.52
C ASP A 60 13.49 5.17 5.47
N ALA A 61 13.16 5.72 4.34
CA ALA A 61 12.99 7.16 4.20
C ALA A 61 11.74 7.66 4.93
N GLY A 62 10.77 6.81 5.15
CA GLY A 62 9.56 7.17 5.87
C GLY A 62 8.57 7.96 5.03
N GLY A 63 7.47 8.27 5.61
CA GLY A 63 6.46 9.11 4.96
C GLY A 63 5.46 8.38 4.10
N LEU A 64 5.46 7.05 4.12
CA LEU A 64 4.48 6.29 3.35
C LEU A 64 3.22 6.09 4.19
N ASP A 65 2.07 6.20 3.56
CA ASP A 65 0.78 6.00 4.22
C ASP A 65 0.20 4.62 3.96
N LEU A 66 0.65 3.97 2.89
CA LEU A 66 0.18 2.64 2.52
C LEU A 66 1.21 2.01 1.61
N ALA A 67 1.40 0.70 1.71
CA ALA A 67 2.22 -0.03 0.76
C ALA A 67 1.41 -1.16 0.16
N ILE A 68 1.42 -1.26 -1.17
CA ILE A 68 0.79 -2.36 -1.91
C ILE A 68 1.93 -3.15 -2.53
N LEU A 69 2.11 -4.39 -2.06
CA LEU A 69 3.26 -5.20 -2.45
C LEU A 69 2.79 -6.45 -3.20
N ASP A 70 3.33 -6.65 -4.39
CA ASP A 70 2.94 -7.77 -5.24
C ASP A 70 3.61 -9.05 -4.76
N GLY A 71 2.84 -9.98 -4.23
CA GLY A 71 3.35 -11.26 -3.76
C GLY A 71 3.87 -12.16 -4.88
N GLU A 72 3.52 -11.83 -6.13
CA GLU A 72 3.97 -12.60 -7.29
C GLU A 72 5.20 -11.97 -7.95
N ALA A 73 5.74 -10.89 -7.38
CA ALA A 73 6.89 -10.23 -7.99
C ALA A 73 8.13 -11.13 -7.94
N SER A 74 8.98 -10.97 -8.91
CA SER A 74 10.22 -11.72 -9.01
C SER A 74 11.39 -10.75 -8.95
N PRO A 75 12.48 -11.06 -8.28
CA PRO A 75 12.80 -12.33 -7.64
C PRO A 75 12.28 -12.45 -6.23
N ALA A 76 11.82 -11.38 -5.62
CA ALA A 76 11.33 -11.46 -4.26
C ALA A 76 9.90 -10.98 -4.19
N GLY A 77 9.02 -11.82 -3.73
CA GLY A 77 7.61 -11.49 -3.62
C GLY A 77 7.31 -10.58 -2.46
N GLY A 78 6.21 -9.90 -2.56
CA GLY A 78 5.77 -8.95 -1.55
C GLY A 78 5.50 -9.55 -0.19
N LEU A 79 5.19 -10.85 -0.10
CA LEU A 79 4.96 -11.48 1.19
C LEU A 79 6.22 -11.51 2.05
N GLY A 80 7.36 -11.87 1.45
CA GLY A 80 8.62 -11.89 2.18
C GLY A 80 9.06 -10.49 2.56
N ILE A 81 8.86 -9.53 1.67
CA ILE A 81 9.21 -8.15 1.94
C ILE A 81 8.32 -7.61 3.06
N ALA A 82 7.03 -7.93 3.05
CA ALA A 82 6.12 -7.48 4.09
C ALA A 82 6.56 -7.98 5.46
N LYS A 83 6.96 -9.26 5.53
CA LYS A 83 7.43 -9.81 6.79
C LYS A 83 8.69 -9.10 7.27
N GLN A 84 9.62 -8.87 6.37
CA GLN A 84 10.86 -8.19 6.71
C GLN A 84 10.57 -6.79 7.27
N ILE A 85 9.69 -6.04 6.64
CA ILE A 85 9.35 -4.72 7.08
C ILE A 85 8.69 -4.74 8.45
N LYS A 86 7.74 -5.66 8.66
CA LYS A 86 7.05 -5.78 9.93
C LYS A 86 8.01 -6.19 11.06
N ASP A 87 9.05 -6.94 10.73
CA ASP A 87 10.02 -7.38 11.73
C ASP A 87 11.04 -6.29 12.06
N GLU A 88 11.37 -5.45 11.10
CA GLU A 88 12.52 -4.54 11.23
C GLU A 88 12.18 -3.08 11.42
N ILE A 89 11.00 -2.65 11.00
CA ILE A 89 10.65 -1.23 11.03
C ILE A 89 9.59 -0.97 12.09
N ASP A 90 9.84 0.02 12.94
CA ASP A 90 8.88 0.39 13.96
C ASP A 90 7.71 1.13 13.33
N ALA A 91 6.52 0.79 13.72
CA ALA A 91 5.30 1.46 13.28
C ALA A 91 5.22 1.64 11.77
N PRO A 92 5.36 0.57 10.99
CA PRO A 92 5.28 0.69 9.55
C PRO A 92 3.86 1.04 9.12
N PRO A 93 3.67 1.63 7.93
CA PRO A 93 2.33 1.87 7.41
C PRO A 93 1.63 0.55 7.13
N PRO A 94 0.32 0.57 6.97
CA PRO A 94 -0.39 -0.67 6.61
C PRO A 94 0.11 -1.21 5.27
N ILE A 95 0.12 -2.53 5.18
CA ILE A 95 0.60 -3.23 3.99
C ILE A 95 -0.52 -4.10 3.45
N LEU A 96 -0.80 -3.95 2.15
CA LEU A 96 -1.69 -4.82 1.41
C LEU A 96 -0.84 -5.64 0.45
N VAL A 97 -1.01 -6.95 0.45
CA VAL A 97 -0.25 -7.83 -0.44
C VAL A 97 -1.17 -8.38 -1.52
N LEU A 98 -0.72 -8.34 -2.77
CA LEU A 98 -1.42 -8.98 -3.87
C LEU A 98 -0.95 -10.42 -3.92
N ILE A 99 -1.88 -11.38 -3.81
CA ILE A 99 -1.52 -12.80 -3.76
C ILE A 99 -1.93 -13.47 -5.05
N GLY A 100 -1.27 -14.57 -5.39
CA GLY A 100 -1.54 -15.25 -6.65
C GLY A 100 -2.89 -15.94 -6.67
N ARG A 101 -3.28 -16.51 -5.55
CA ARG A 101 -4.55 -17.22 -5.45
C ARG A 101 -5.14 -17.00 -4.08
N ALA A 102 -6.45 -17.11 -4.01
CA ALA A 102 -7.14 -16.92 -2.74
C ALA A 102 -6.69 -17.89 -1.65
N ASP A 103 -6.32 -19.12 -2.03
CA ASP A 103 -5.88 -20.09 -1.04
C ASP A 103 -4.46 -19.83 -0.53
N ASP A 104 -3.79 -18.81 -1.05
CA ASP A 104 -2.52 -18.39 -0.51
C ASP A 104 -2.69 -17.42 0.65
N ALA A 105 -3.91 -17.15 1.03
CA ALA A 105 -4.18 -16.14 2.06
C ALA A 105 -3.54 -16.44 3.40
N TRP A 106 -3.27 -17.72 3.71
CA TRP A 106 -2.61 -18.05 4.98
C TRP A 106 -1.21 -17.43 5.06
N LEU A 107 -0.60 -17.15 3.91
CA LEU A 107 0.69 -16.50 3.89
C LEU A 107 0.62 -15.05 4.35
N ALA A 108 -0.53 -14.44 4.23
CA ALA A 108 -0.72 -13.08 4.71
C ALA A 108 -0.58 -13.01 6.22
N ASN A 109 -1.08 -14.00 6.93
CA ASN A 109 -0.93 -14.04 8.38
C ASN A 109 0.55 -14.18 8.75
N TRP A 110 1.26 -15.00 8.02
CA TRP A 110 2.68 -15.18 8.25
C TRP A 110 3.45 -13.86 8.00
N SER A 111 3.08 -13.11 6.98
CA SER A 111 3.76 -11.87 6.62
C SER A 111 3.31 -10.71 7.47
N ARG A 112 2.21 -10.87 8.19
CA ARG A 112 1.58 -9.84 9.02
C ARG A 112 1.05 -8.66 8.21
N ALA A 113 0.74 -8.87 6.94
CA ALA A 113 0.10 -7.84 6.11
C ALA A 113 -1.31 -7.58 6.63
N GLU A 114 -1.75 -6.36 6.53
CA GLU A 114 -3.08 -5.97 7.01
C GLU A 114 -4.20 -6.44 6.09
N ALA A 115 -3.92 -6.62 4.81
CA ALA A 115 -4.95 -7.07 3.87
C ALA A 115 -4.32 -7.80 2.69
N THR A 116 -5.12 -8.61 1.99
CA THR A 116 -4.69 -9.25 0.76
C THR A 116 -5.76 -9.11 -0.30
N VAL A 117 -5.33 -9.03 -1.55
CA VAL A 117 -6.24 -9.05 -2.70
C VAL A 117 -5.63 -10.02 -3.72
N ALA A 118 -6.43 -10.92 -4.26
CA ALA A 118 -5.92 -11.92 -5.18
C ALA A 118 -5.87 -11.43 -6.61
N HIS A 119 -4.88 -11.91 -7.37
CA HIS A 119 -4.88 -11.74 -8.82
C HIS A 119 -5.94 -12.65 -9.47
N PRO A 120 -6.52 -12.26 -10.56
CA PRO A 120 -6.36 -10.97 -11.22
C PRO A 120 -7.03 -9.87 -10.41
N ILE A 121 -6.45 -8.69 -10.44
CA ILE A 121 -6.91 -7.60 -9.61
C ILE A 121 -8.29 -7.13 -10.04
N ASP A 122 -9.23 -7.19 -9.11
CA ASP A 122 -10.57 -6.64 -9.30
C ASP A 122 -10.54 -5.22 -8.76
N PRO A 123 -10.78 -4.20 -9.57
CA PRO A 123 -10.70 -2.81 -9.10
C PRO A 123 -11.61 -2.52 -7.91
N PHE A 124 -12.82 -3.09 -7.89
CA PHE A 124 -13.74 -2.85 -6.80
C PHE A 124 -13.22 -3.47 -5.51
N GLU A 125 -12.72 -4.68 -5.56
CA GLU A 125 -12.17 -5.36 -4.39
C GLU A 125 -10.95 -4.63 -3.87
N LEU A 126 -10.04 -4.22 -4.75
CA LEU A 126 -8.84 -3.50 -4.35
C LEU A 126 -9.21 -2.17 -3.70
N THR A 127 -10.10 -1.42 -4.31
CA THR A 127 -10.53 -0.13 -3.79
C THR A 127 -11.15 -0.28 -2.41
N THR A 128 -12.01 -1.27 -2.23
CA THR A 128 -12.68 -1.51 -0.96
C THR A 128 -11.64 -1.80 0.14
N ALA A 129 -10.67 -2.65 -0.16
CA ALA A 129 -9.64 -3.02 0.81
C ALA A 129 -8.77 -1.82 1.17
N VAL A 130 -8.36 -1.04 0.19
CA VAL A 130 -7.50 0.11 0.40
C VAL A 130 -8.21 1.19 1.23
N VAL A 131 -9.45 1.47 0.90
CA VAL A 131 -10.22 2.46 1.63
C VAL A 131 -10.38 2.03 3.08
N ALA A 132 -10.66 0.75 3.31
CA ALA A 132 -10.81 0.24 4.66
C ALA A 132 -9.53 0.39 5.46
N LEU A 133 -8.37 0.11 4.86
CA LEU A 133 -7.10 0.25 5.56
C LEU A 133 -6.81 1.70 5.92
N LEU A 134 -7.10 2.62 5.03
CA LEU A 134 -6.76 4.01 5.26
C LEU A 134 -7.73 4.71 6.22
N ARG A 135 -8.90 4.18 6.36
CA ARG A 135 -9.88 4.74 7.30
C ARG A 135 -9.84 4.08 8.66
N SER A 136 -9.34 2.85 8.74
CA SER A 136 -9.36 2.09 9.95
C SER A 136 -8.74 2.75 11.14
N PRO A 137 -7.61 3.39 11.04
CA PRO A 137 -6.98 3.95 12.22
C PRO A 137 -7.82 4.98 12.93
N ILE A 138 -8.75 5.56 12.25
CA ILE A 138 -9.55 6.55 12.85
C ILE A 138 -10.45 5.97 13.87
N GLU A 139 -10.97 4.81 13.63
CA GLU A 139 -11.84 4.25 14.52
C GLU A 139 -11.19 3.39 15.51
N ALA A 140 -10.15 2.78 15.19
CA ALA A 140 -9.55 1.83 16.06
C ALA A 140 -9.35 2.32 17.44
N PRO A 141 -8.89 3.47 17.63
CA PRO A 141 -8.58 3.86 18.95
C PRO A 141 -9.68 3.96 19.88
N GLU A 142 -10.74 4.33 19.45
CA GLU A 142 -11.65 4.52 20.29
C GLU A 142 -12.25 3.46 20.79
N THR A 143 -12.23 2.62 20.24
CA THR A 143 -12.91 1.64 20.66
C THR A 143 -12.46 1.27 21.79
N GLY A 144 -11.54 1.71 22.05
CA GLY A 144 -11.08 1.31 23.09
C GLY A 144 -12.08 0.88 23.86
N ARG A 145 -12.68 0.83 23.73
CA ARG A 145 -13.61 0.49 24.40
C ARG A 145 -13.66 -0.53 24.73
#